data_f391c6577a0ae4c61d00b5f9ac71da8e
#
_entry.id   f391c6577a0ae4c61d00b5f9ac71da8e
#
_cell.length_a   1.000
_cell.length_b   1.000
_cell.length_c   1.000
_cell.angle_alpha   90.00
_cell.angle_beta   90.00
_cell.angle_gamma   90.00
#
_symmetry.space_group_name_H-M   'P 1'
#
loop_
_entity.id
_entity.type
_entity.pdbx_description
1 polymer ?
#
loop_
_entity_poly.entity_id
_entity_poly.type
_entity_poly.pdbx_seq_one_letter_code
_entity_poly.pdbx_strand_id
1 'polypeptide(L)'
;MRGLGDHLSIGERIAFYRKRRGYTQEVLAGLVGRSTDWLAKIETGRRKPPRIDMLAELSRILRVPLGDLLGQTVLMDDERQQDDVPAVRDALMSPRRLSRLLFGAEAETQLPTPAAVVVRVEQAWNDYQGGRLGSVIAALPALLQTAQELEDRAARRGEDRSDCWAVSARTHHLAATTLAKIGESDISWLAAERAMRAADESDDPLVLASAARSGTHALLANGRYDDALELGNTAARWLSSQVAENDPAALSLLGMIHLRAAVAAARHQDRPTATGLLDRAEELADDLGSDENYWQTGFGPTNVLLHRLSVELDLDNVSYVVEHGRINVDHMPQERSVSHRIDYSRALSLVGKGDEAFAELCTAERTSPQLVRNNPRVRETLRDLIKQSPVTASSRSSEVFVMAQRCRAVQ
;
A
#
# COMPACT_ATOMS: atom_id res chain seq x y z
N MET A 1 -28.46 -5.24 -0.35
CA MET A 1 -27.51 -5.77 0.66
C MET A 1 -26.82 -4.57 1.28
N ARG A 2 -26.82 -4.41 2.60
CA ARG A 2 -26.13 -3.28 3.27
C ARG A 2 -24.63 -3.42 3.04
N GLY A 3 -23.96 -2.32 2.70
CA GLY A 3 -22.53 -2.25 2.45
C GLY A 3 -21.71 -2.87 3.60
N LEU A 4 -20.72 -3.63 3.24
CA LEU A 4 -19.79 -4.32 4.15
C LEU A 4 -18.82 -3.30 4.74
N GLY A 5 -19.21 -2.63 5.80
CA GLY A 5 -18.50 -1.50 6.32
C GLY A 5 -18.27 -1.49 7.83
N ASP A 6 -17.83 -0.34 8.34
CA ASP A 6 -17.45 -0.05 9.73
C ASP A 6 -18.53 -0.41 10.77
N HIS A 7 -19.75 -0.66 10.31
CA HIS A 7 -20.89 -1.05 11.14
C HIS A 7 -21.04 -2.55 11.33
N LEU A 8 -20.20 -3.39 10.70
CA LEU A 8 -20.29 -4.82 10.90
C LEU A 8 -19.75 -5.18 12.28
N SER A 9 -20.60 -5.80 13.07
CA SER A 9 -20.20 -6.48 14.30
C SER A 9 -19.22 -7.62 14.02
N ILE A 10 -18.46 -8.04 15.00
CA ILE A 10 -17.55 -9.20 14.90
C ILE A 10 -18.30 -10.43 14.34
N GLY A 11 -19.55 -10.64 14.73
CA GLY A 11 -20.38 -11.75 14.22
C GLY A 11 -20.68 -11.63 12.73
N GLU A 12 -21.04 -10.44 12.27
CA GLU A 12 -21.30 -10.19 10.85
C GLU A 12 -20.04 -10.34 9.99
N ARG A 13 -18.86 -9.98 10.52
CA ARG A 13 -17.56 -10.21 9.86
C ARG A 13 -17.26 -11.70 9.75
N ILE A 14 -17.47 -12.47 10.81
CA ILE A 14 -17.33 -13.93 10.77
C ILE A 14 -18.26 -14.51 9.69
N ALA A 15 -19.52 -14.08 9.62
CA ALA A 15 -20.48 -14.54 8.61
C ALA A 15 -20.01 -14.18 7.18
N PHE A 16 -19.45 -12.98 7.01
CA PHE A 16 -18.91 -12.51 5.74
C PHE A 16 -17.77 -13.39 5.25
N TYR A 17 -16.72 -13.54 6.06
CA TYR A 17 -15.54 -14.33 5.66
C TYR A 17 -15.86 -15.81 5.51
N ARG A 18 -16.78 -16.36 6.33
CA ARG A 18 -17.30 -17.73 6.15
C ARG A 18 -17.93 -17.95 4.78
N LYS A 19 -18.87 -17.07 4.39
CA LYS A 19 -19.54 -17.14 3.08
C LYS A 19 -18.54 -17.02 1.93
N ARG A 20 -17.58 -16.14 2.09
CA ARG A 20 -16.54 -15.92 1.09
C ARG A 20 -15.62 -17.14 0.90
N ARG A 21 -15.39 -17.92 1.97
CA ARG A 21 -14.68 -19.22 1.92
C ARG A 21 -15.57 -20.37 1.44
N GLY A 22 -16.83 -20.11 1.13
CA GLY A 22 -17.79 -21.14 0.72
C GLY A 22 -18.22 -22.09 1.85
N TYR A 23 -17.92 -21.76 3.11
CA TYR A 23 -18.29 -22.61 4.24
C TYR A 23 -19.75 -22.41 4.62
N THR A 24 -20.46 -23.52 4.89
CA THR A 24 -21.74 -23.47 5.58
C THR A 24 -21.52 -23.16 7.07
N GLN A 25 -22.58 -22.74 7.77
CA GLN A 25 -22.51 -22.57 9.23
C GLN A 25 -22.15 -23.88 9.94
N GLU A 26 -22.63 -25.00 9.45
CA GLU A 26 -22.36 -26.33 10.00
C GLU A 26 -20.86 -26.68 9.86
N VAL A 27 -20.28 -26.45 8.68
CA VAL A 27 -18.87 -26.72 8.42
C VAL A 27 -17.97 -25.86 9.30
N LEU A 28 -18.20 -24.55 9.36
CA LEU A 28 -17.35 -23.67 10.18
C LEU A 28 -17.53 -23.97 11.67
N ALA A 29 -18.73 -24.19 12.14
CA ALA A 29 -19.00 -24.55 13.53
C ALA A 29 -18.30 -25.87 13.92
N GLY A 30 -18.36 -26.88 13.06
CA GLY A 30 -17.64 -28.14 13.26
C GLY A 30 -16.13 -27.98 13.33
N LEU A 31 -15.55 -27.13 12.45
CA LEU A 31 -14.11 -26.86 12.43
C LEU A 31 -13.60 -26.17 13.71
N VAL A 32 -14.44 -25.39 14.39
CA VAL A 32 -14.09 -24.75 15.69
C VAL A 32 -14.63 -25.52 16.90
N GLY A 33 -15.11 -26.74 16.72
CA GLY A 33 -15.63 -27.59 17.81
C GLY A 33 -16.87 -26.99 18.52
N ARG A 34 -17.76 -26.33 17.76
CA ARG A 34 -18.97 -25.67 18.28
C ARG A 34 -20.22 -26.14 17.52
N SER A 35 -21.39 -25.86 18.07
CA SER A 35 -22.67 -26.17 17.42
C SER A 35 -23.00 -25.10 16.36
N THR A 36 -23.77 -25.50 15.34
CA THR A 36 -24.28 -24.58 14.31
C THR A 36 -25.13 -23.46 14.93
N ASP A 37 -25.94 -23.78 15.96
CA ASP A 37 -26.74 -22.80 16.71
C ASP A 37 -25.86 -21.75 17.43
N TRP A 38 -24.72 -22.19 17.99
CA TRP A 38 -23.75 -21.27 18.59
C TRP A 38 -23.22 -20.27 17.54
N LEU A 39 -22.81 -20.73 16.36
CA LEU A 39 -22.28 -19.88 15.29
C LEU A 39 -23.36 -18.95 14.75
N ALA A 40 -24.57 -19.45 14.50
CA ALA A 40 -25.70 -18.65 14.05
C ALA A 40 -26.04 -17.49 15.00
N LYS A 41 -25.99 -17.75 16.32
CA LYS A 41 -26.21 -16.71 17.34
C LYS A 41 -25.10 -15.68 17.39
N ILE A 42 -23.83 -16.05 17.14
CA ILE A 42 -22.71 -15.13 17.03
C ILE A 42 -22.88 -14.25 15.78
N GLU A 43 -23.11 -14.88 14.62
CA GLU A 43 -23.23 -14.18 13.33
C GLU A 43 -24.40 -13.18 13.29
N THR A 44 -25.47 -13.46 14.02
CA THR A 44 -26.68 -12.60 14.11
C THR A 44 -26.65 -11.61 15.27
N GLY A 45 -25.57 -11.57 16.06
CA GLY A 45 -25.45 -10.69 17.22
C GLY A 45 -26.34 -11.06 18.42
N ARG A 46 -27.03 -12.21 18.35
CA ARG A 46 -27.86 -12.71 19.47
C ARG A 46 -27.05 -13.27 20.63
N ARG A 47 -25.73 -13.41 20.44
CA ARG A 47 -24.78 -13.80 21.46
C ARG A 47 -23.56 -12.86 21.37
N LYS A 48 -22.97 -12.55 22.55
CA LYS A 48 -21.74 -11.74 22.62
C LYS A 48 -20.63 -12.38 21.80
N PRO A 49 -19.71 -11.56 21.23
CA PRO A 49 -18.55 -12.06 20.50
C PRO A 49 -17.77 -13.09 21.31
N PRO A 50 -17.15 -14.08 20.66
CA PRO A 50 -16.33 -15.07 21.35
C PRO A 50 -15.12 -14.43 22.01
N ARG A 51 -14.48 -15.17 22.93
CA ARG A 51 -13.20 -14.77 23.51
C ARG A 51 -12.11 -14.71 22.45
N ILE A 52 -11.03 -14.00 22.77
CA ILE A 52 -9.91 -13.74 21.83
C ILE A 52 -9.27 -15.03 21.29
N ASP A 53 -9.17 -16.08 22.12
CA ASP A 53 -8.68 -17.41 21.74
C ASP A 53 -9.51 -18.06 20.63
N MET A 54 -10.84 -17.97 20.76
CA MET A 54 -11.78 -18.47 19.75
C MET A 54 -11.80 -17.61 18.49
N LEU A 55 -11.61 -16.29 18.63
CA LEU A 55 -11.47 -15.40 17.48
C LEU A 55 -10.17 -15.67 16.71
N ALA A 56 -9.07 -15.98 17.41
CA ALA A 56 -7.83 -16.40 16.80
C ALA A 56 -7.98 -17.73 16.03
N GLU A 57 -8.72 -18.69 16.59
CA GLU A 57 -9.01 -19.95 15.91
C GLU A 57 -9.89 -19.75 14.67
N LEU A 58 -10.94 -18.91 14.76
CA LEU A 58 -11.76 -18.53 13.61
C LEU A 58 -10.92 -17.82 12.53
N SER A 59 -10.02 -16.91 12.92
CA SER A 59 -9.15 -16.20 11.99
C SER A 59 -8.24 -17.17 11.23
N ARG A 60 -7.68 -18.16 11.92
CA ARG A 60 -6.85 -19.22 11.33
C ARG A 60 -7.63 -20.07 10.32
N ILE A 61 -8.84 -20.51 10.67
CA ILE A 61 -9.70 -21.34 9.80
C ILE A 61 -10.20 -20.56 8.59
N LEU A 62 -10.60 -19.31 8.82
CA LEU A 62 -11.06 -18.41 7.76
C LEU A 62 -9.89 -17.84 6.94
N ARG A 63 -8.65 -18.05 7.38
CA ARG A 63 -7.41 -17.54 6.78
C ARG A 63 -7.45 -16.01 6.61
N VAL A 64 -7.81 -15.31 7.66
CA VAL A 64 -7.83 -13.86 7.73
C VAL A 64 -7.08 -13.39 8.97
N PRO A 65 -6.42 -12.23 8.96
CA PRO A 65 -5.84 -11.66 10.17
C PRO A 65 -6.88 -11.52 11.28
N LEU A 66 -6.48 -11.71 12.53
CA LEU A 66 -7.37 -11.50 13.67
C LEU A 66 -7.94 -10.07 13.70
N GLY A 67 -7.13 -9.09 13.28
CA GLY A 67 -7.53 -7.70 13.13
C GLY A 67 -8.76 -7.50 12.22
N ASP A 68 -8.89 -8.28 11.16
CA ASP A 68 -10.02 -8.21 10.23
C ASP A 68 -11.33 -8.64 10.92
N LEU A 69 -11.28 -9.65 11.78
CA LEU A 69 -12.43 -10.05 12.58
C LEU A 69 -12.75 -9.02 13.67
N LEU A 70 -11.71 -8.38 14.24
CA LEU A 70 -11.87 -7.35 15.28
C LEU A 70 -12.25 -5.97 14.72
N GLY A 71 -12.20 -5.79 13.42
CA GLY A 71 -12.54 -4.53 12.78
C GLY A 71 -11.38 -3.56 12.60
N GLN A 72 -10.16 -4.02 12.65
CA GLN A 72 -8.98 -3.16 12.52
C GLN A 72 -8.51 -2.95 11.07
N THR A 73 -8.91 -3.81 10.15
CA THR A 73 -8.47 -3.78 8.75
C THR A 73 -9.53 -4.27 7.76
N VAL A 74 -10.71 -3.71 7.74
CA VAL A 74 -11.61 -3.91 6.59
C VAL A 74 -11.58 -2.63 5.77
N LEU A 75 -11.11 -2.74 4.53
CA LEU A 75 -11.23 -1.66 3.56
C LEU A 75 -12.70 -1.38 3.32
N MET A 76 -13.07 -0.13 3.57
CA MET A 76 -14.43 0.35 3.36
C MET A 76 -14.47 1.04 2.04
N ASP A 77 -15.25 0.54 1.13
CA ASP A 77 -15.49 1.30 -0.06
C ASP A 77 -16.82 1.12 -0.75
N ASP A 78 -17.06 2.07 -1.66
CA ASP A 78 -18.21 2.16 -2.54
C ASP A 78 -18.80 0.80 -2.90
N GLU A 79 -20.12 0.70 -2.86
CA GLU A 79 -20.95 -0.50 -3.04
C GLU A 79 -20.65 -1.35 -4.29
N ARG A 80 -19.60 -1.04 -5.05
CA ARG A 80 -19.22 -1.69 -6.31
C ARG A 80 -17.84 -2.33 -6.36
N GLN A 81 -17.00 -2.17 -5.33
CA GLN A 81 -15.64 -2.71 -5.37
C GLN A 81 -15.38 -3.71 -4.24
N GLN A 82 -14.99 -4.91 -4.63
CA GLN A 82 -14.63 -6.00 -3.71
C GLN A 82 -13.16 -5.85 -3.31
N ASP A 83 -12.88 -5.05 -2.30
CA ASP A 83 -11.54 -4.93 -1.73
C ASP A 83 -11.21 -6.16 -0.90
N ASP A 84 -10.55 -7.12 -1.51
CA ASP A 84 -10.25 -8.41 -0.90
C ASP A 84 -8.76 -8.57 -0.55
N VAL A 85 -8.32 -7.90 0.51
CA VAL A 85 -6.96 -8.09 1.06
C VAL A 85 -6.68 -9.55 1.42
N PRO A 86 -7.60 -10.31 2.04
CA PRO A 86 -7.42 -11.75 2.22
C PRO A 86 -7.14 -12.54 0.93
N ALA A 87 -7.79 -12.22 -0.19
CA ALA A 87 -7.50 -12.88 -1.46
C ALA A 87 -6.11 -12.53 -2.01
N VAL A 88 -5.64 -11.28 -1.81
CA VAL A 88 -4.27 -10.88 -2.14
C VAL A 88 -3.26 -11.66 -1.28
N ARG A 89 -3.53 -11.79 0.03
CA ARG A 89 -2.72 -12.59 0.96
C ARG A 89 -2.67 -14.05 0.53
N ASP A 90 -3.79 -14.66 0.20
CA ASP A 90 -3.87 -16.03 -0.29
C ASP A 90 -3.08 -16.22 -1.59
N ALA A 91 -3.16 -15.30 -2.54
CA ALA A 91 -2.40 -15.34 -3.77
C ALA A 91 -0.88 -15.22 -3.53
N LEU A 92 -0.47 -14.35 -2.61
CA LEU A 92 0.94 -14.24 -2.21
C LEU A 92 1.42 -15.47 -1.44
N MET A 93 0.59 -16.10 -0.62
CA MET A 93 0.95 -17.25 0.21
C MET A 93 0.57 -18.60 -0.42
N SER A 94 0.32 -18.65 -1.73
CA SER A 94 -0.02 -19.88 -2.44
C SER A 94 1.06 -20.96 -2.26
N PRO A 95 0.71 -22.21 -1.89
CA PRO A 95 1.66 -23.32 -1.78
C PRO A 95 2.46 -23.60 -3.07
N ARG A 96 1.88 -23.30 -4.23
CA ARG A 96 2.56 -23.43 -5.54
C ARG A 96 3.83 -22.59 -5.62
N ARG A 97 3.93 -21.51 -4.84
CA ARG A 97 5.13 -20.65 -4.77
C ARG A 97 6.26 -21.25 -3.93
N LEU A 98 5.98 -22.25 -3.11
CA LEU A 98 7.02 -22.91 -2.30
C LEU A 98 7.88 -23.87 -3.11
N SER A 99 7.30 -24.55 -4.10
CA SER A 99 8.05 -25.50 -4.93
C SER A 99 7.40 -25.69 -6.29
N ARG A 100 8.13 -25.33 -7.34
CA ARG A 100 7.72 -25.61 -8.73
C ARG A 100 7.77 -27.10 -9.05
N LEU A 101 8.71 -27.84 -8.45
CA LEU A 101 8.84 -29.28 -8.67
C LEU A 101 7.64 -30.06 -8.15
N LEU A 102 7.11 -29.66 -6.99
CA LEU A 102 5.98 -30.35 -6.37
C LEU A 102 4.62 -29.98 -7.02
N PHE A 103 4.50 -28.76 -7.55
CA PHE A 103 3.21 -28.23 -8.03
C PHE A 103 3.20 -27.89 -9.52
N GLY A 104 4.32 -28.03 -10.23
CA GLY A 104 4.47 -27.62 -11.64
C GLY A 104 4.04 -28.67 -12.68
N ALA A 105 3.52 -29.82 -12.28
CA ALA A 105 3.26 -30.95 -13.18
C ALA A 105 1.90 -30.94 -13.90
N GLU A 106 1.01 -30.01 -13.60
CA GLU A 106 -0.37 -30.05 -14.08
C GLU A 106 -0.79 -28.80 -14.86
N ALA A 107 -0.29 -28.53 -16.04
CA ALA A 107 -1.11 -27.85 -17.04
C ALA A 107 -0.37 -27.67 -18.38
N GLU A 108 -0.83 -28.37 -19.40
CA GLU A 108 -0.84 -27.94 -20.79
C GLU A 108 -1.75 -26.69 -21.01
N THR A 109 -2.01 -25.90 -19.98
CA THR A 109 -2.74 -24.65 -20.10
C THR A 109 -1.88 -23.69 -20.89
N GLN A 110 -2.45 -23.07 -21.88
CA GLN A 110 -1.80 -22.06 -22.70
C GLN A 110 -1.41 -20.88 -21.79
N LEU A 111 -0.15 -20.85 -21.35
CA LEU A 111 0.36 -19.82 -20.46
C LEU A 111 0.28 -18.45 -21.14
N PRO A 112 -0.08 -17.37 -20.41
CA PRO A 112 -0.16 -16.05 -20.98
C PRO A 112 1.21 -15.58 -21.50
N THR A 113 1.19 -14.76 -22.54
CA THR A 113 2.42 -14.10 -23.03
C THR A 113 2.71 -12.85 -22.19
N PRO A 114 4.00 -12.47 -21.99
CA PRO A 114 4.34 -11.23 -21.28
C PRO A 114 3.62 -10.01 -21.84
N ALA A 115 3.56 -9.87 -23.16
CA ALA A 115 2.92 -8.74 -23.83
C ALA A 115 1.42 -8.60 -23.47
N ALA A 116 0.69 -9.70 -23.35
CA ALA A 116 -0.72 -9.68 -22.94
C ALA A 116 -0.92 -9.29 -21.48
N VAL A 117 0.06 -9.58 -20.63
CA VAL A 117 0.01 -9.28 -19.18
C VAL A 117 0.44 -7.85 -18.91
N VAL A 118 1.44 -7.32 -19.61
CA VAL A 118 1.91 -5.92 -19.48
C VAL A 118 0.74 -4.94 -19.51
N VAL A 119 -0.17 -5.05 -20.47
CA VAL A 119 -1.32 -4.14 -20.59
C VAL A 119 -2.18 -4.12 -19.30
N ARG A 120 -2.40 -5.28 -18.69
CA ARG A 120 -3.17 -5.40 -17.44
C ARG A 120 -2.43 -4.82 -16.24
N VAL A 121 -1.12 -5.03 -16.19
CA VAL A 121 -0.26 -4.47 -15.13
C VAL A 121 -0.19 -2.96 -15.24
N GLU A 122 -0.02 -2.40 -16.47
CA GLU A 122 -0.04 -0.96 -16.70
C GLU A 122 -1.40 -0.34 -16.33
N GLN A 123 -2.51 -0.99 -16.67
CA GLN A 123 -3.83 -0.52 -16.25
C GLN A 123 -3.95 -0.46 -14.70
N ALA A 124 -3.46 -1.48 -14.01
CA ALA A 124 -3.48 -1.50 -12.55
C ALA A 124 -2.54 -0.43 -11.94
N TRP A 125 -1.40 -0.12 -12.57
CA TRP A 125 -0.55 1.00 -12.20
C TRP A 125 -1.24 2.36 -12.42
N ASN A 126 -1.98 2.52 -13.52
CA ASN A 126 -2.78 3.72 -13.77
C ASN A 126 -3.90 3.88 -12.73
N ASP A 127 -4.52 2.79 -12.30
CA ASP A 127 -5.49 2.80 -11.22
C ASP A 127 -4.85 3.19 -9.89
N TYR A 128 -3.66 2.66 -9.60
CA TYR A 128 -2.89 3.04 -8.41
C TYR A 128 -2.57 4.54 -8.39
N GLN A 129 -1.99 5.07 -9.46
CA GLN A 129 -1.64 6.49 -9.56
C GLN A 129 -2.88 7.39 -9.57
N GLY A 130 -4.00 6.91 -10.12
CA GLY A 130 -5.30 7.57 -10.05
C GLY A 130 -6.00 7.48 -8.70
N GLY A 131 -5.34 6.93 -7.66
CA GLY A 131 -5.90 6.81 -6.31
C GLY A 131 -7.00 5.76 -6.16
N ARG A 132 -7.25 4.92 -7.18
CA ARG A 132 -8.29 3.88 -7.19
C ARG A 132 -7.78 2.57 -6.58
N LEU A 133 -7.34 2.61 -5.32
CA LEU A 133 -6.72 1.45 -4.66
C LEU A 133 -7.64 0.23 -4.58
N GLY A 134 -8.94 0.42 -4.45
CA GLY A 134 -9.89 -0.69 -4.44
C GLY A 134 -9.87 -1.49 -5.74
N SER A 135 -9.81 -0.81 -6.90
CA SER A 135 -9.67 -1.46 -8.21
C SER A 135 -8.37 -2.26 -8.30
N VAL A 136 -7.28 -1.69 -7.78
CA VAL A 136 -5.97 -2.38 -7.73
C VAL A 136 -6.06 -3.64 -6.88
N ILE A 137 -6.58 -3.54 -5.64
CA ILE A 137 -6.70 -4.67 -4.72
C ILE A 137 -7.57 -5.78 -5.32
N ALA A 138 -8.66 -5.42 -5.98
CA ALA A 138 -9.53 -6.39 -6.65
C ALA A 138 -8.83 -7.12 -7.82
N ALA A 139 -7.92 -6.44 -8.53
CA ALA A 139 -7.18 -7.01 -9.65
C ALA A 139 -5.95 -7.85 -9.21
N LEU A 140 -5.35 -7.52 -8.05
CA LEU A 140 -4.09 -8.12 -7.58
C LEU A 140 -4.12 -9.64 -7.48
N PRO A 141 -5.16 -10.34 -6.97
CA PRO A 141 -5.14 -11.80 -6.87
C PRO A 141 -4.92 -12.48 -8.23
N ALA A 142 -5.63 -12.02 -9.27
CA ALA A 142 -5.49 -12.56 -10.63
C ALA A 142 -4.15 -12.18 -11.27
N LEU A 143 -3.66 -10.96 -11.04
CA LEU A 143 -2.34 -10.52 -11.52
C LEU A 143 -1.21 -11.31 -10.88
N LEU A 144 -1.27 -11.58 -9.56
CA LEU A 144 -0.29 -12.36 -8.84
C LEU A 144 -0.27 -13.83 -9.26
N GLN A 145 -1.44 -14.41 -9.56
CA GLN A 145 -1.52 -15.74 -10.15
C GLN A 145 -0.89 -15.76 -11.54
N THR A 146 -1.21 -14.78 -12.38
CA THR A 146 -0.63 -14.65 -13.73
C THR A 146 0.89 -14.42 -13.67
N ALA A 147 1.39 -13.64 -12.69
CA ALA A 147 2.83 -13.48 -12.48
C ALA A 147 3.52 -14.82 -12.18
N GLN A 148 2.89 -15.70 -11.37
CA GLN A 148 3.42 -17.04 -11.13
C GLN A 148 3.44 -17.90 -12.41
N GLU A 149 2.41 -17.82 -13.24
CA GLU A 149 2.34 -18.51 -14.53
C GLU A 149 3.44 -18.04 -15.48
N LEU A 150 3.78 -16.73 -15.48
CA LEU A 150 4.91 -16.18 -16.23
C LEU A 150 6.25 -16.68 -15.68
N GLU A 151 6.42 -16.76 -14.37
CA GLU A 151 7.62 -17.32 -13.73
C GLU A 151 7.80 -18.81 -14.11
N ASP A 152 6.71 -19.58 -14.17
CA ASP A 152 6.73 -20.97 -14.60
C ASP A 152 7.07 -21.11 -16.09
N ARG A 153 6.60 -20.16 -16.92
CA ARG A 153 6.96 -20.06 -18.34
C ARG A 153 8.45 -19.75 -18.51
N ALA A 154 8.97 -18.76 -17.80
CA ALA A 154 10.38 -18.37 -17.82
C ALA A 154 11.30 -19.52 -17.42
N ALA A 155 10.89 -20.35 -16.44
CA ALA A 155 11.66 -21.52 -15.98
C ALA A 155 11.80 -22.62 -17.06
N ARG A 156 10.93 -22.65 -18.07
CA ARG A 156 10.98 -23.59 -19.19
C ARG A 156 11.97 -23.18 -20.29
N ARG A 157 12.74 -22.11 -20.11
CA ARG A 157 13.76 -21.56 -21.03
C ARG A 157 13.20 -21.20 -22.41
N GLY A 158 12.31 -20.21 -22.45
CA GLY A 158 11.83 -19.56 -23.68
C GLY A 158 12.63 -18.30 -24.04
N GLU A 159 12.46 -17.80 -25.28
CA GLU A 159 13.05 -16.55 -25.77
C GLU A 159 12.52 -15.32 -24.98
N ASP A 160 11.34 -15.42 -24.39
CA ASP A 160 10.67 -14.36 -23.61
C ASP A 160 10.95 -14.46 -22.09
N ARG A 161 12.04 -15.14 -21.69
CA ARG A 161 12.38 -15.38 -20.26
C ARG A 161 12.55 -14.08 -19.48
N SER A 162 13.35 -13.15 -19.98
CA SER A 162 13.60 -11.85 -19.36
C SER A 162 12.31 -11.05 -19.19
N ASP A 163 11.49 -10.97 -20.26
CA ASP A 163 10.20 -10.27 -20.23
C ASP A 163 9.23 -10.87 -19.21
N CYS A 164 9.17 -12.19 -19.10
CA CYS A 164 8.35 -12.88 -18.10
C CYS A 164 8.73 -12.45 -16.68
N TRP A 165 10.02 -12.42 -16.37
CA TRP A 165 10.52 -12.01 -15.07
C TRP A 165 10.31 -10.51 -14.82
N ALA A 166 10.53 -9.67 -15.82
CA ALA A 166 10.29 -8.22 -15.72
C ALA A 166 8.83 -7.90 -15.39
N VAL A 167 7.87 -8.55 -16.06
CA VAL A 167 6.44 -8.37 -15.80
C VAL A 167 6.05 -8.90 -14.41
N SER A 168 6.61 -10.04 -13.99
CA SER A 168 6.40 -10.56 -12.64
C SER A 168 6.93 -9.59 -11.59
N ALA A 169 8.15 -9.06 -11.75
CA ALA A 169 8.74 -8.07 -10.84
C ALA A 169 7.83 -6.84 -10.70
N ARG A 170 7.35 -6.29 -11.81
CA ARG A 170 6.45 -5.12 -11.81
C ARG A 170 5.10 -5.39 -11.14
N THR A 171 4.57 -6.60 -11.31
CA THR A 171 3.33 -7.03 -10.65
C THR A 171 3.50 -7.10 -9.13
N HIS A 172 4.59 -7.73 -8.67
CA HIS A 172 4.89 -7.82 -7.25
C HIS A 172 5.24 -6.47 -6.62
N HIS A 173 5.92 -5.58 -7.37
CA HIS A 173 6.15 -4.20 -6.95
C HIS A 173 4.83 -3.46 -6.72
N LEU A 174 3.87 -3.54 -7.65
CA LEU A 174 2.54 -2.94 -7.47
C LEU A 174 1.84 -3.47 -6.22
N ALA A 175 1.89 -4.79 -6.01
CA ALA A 175 1.32 -5.40 -4.80
C ALA A 175 2.00 -4.87 -3.53
N ALA A 176 3.34 -4.84 -3.48
CA ALA A 176 4.10 -4.33 -2.33
C ALA A 176 3.73 -2.89 -1.99
N THR A 177 3.72 -2.01 -2.98
CA THR A 177 3.42 -0.60 -2.81
C THR A 177 1.96 -0.38 -2.36
N THR A 178 1.01 -1.10 -2.97
CA THR A 178 -0.41 -1.02 -2.59
C THR A 178 -0.63 -1.48 -1.14
N LEU A 179 -0.05 -2.62 -0.77
CA LEU A 179 -0.17 -3.18 0.57
C LEU A 179 0.46 -2.28 1.65
N ALA A 180 1.63 -1.69 1.36
CA ALA A 180 2.26 -0.71 2.26
C ALA A 180 1.36 0.51 2.51
N LYS A 181 0.67 1.01 1.47
CA LYS A 181 -0.23 2.17 1.57
C LYS A 181 -1.47 1.92 2.43
N ILE A 182 -1.94 0.70 2.49
CA ILE A 182 -3.10 0.31 3.30
C ILE A 182 -2.72 -0.26 4.68
N GLY A 183 -1.42 -0.26 5.02
CA GLY A 183 -0.92 -0.68 6.32
C GLY A 183 -0.71 -2.19 6.49
N GLU A 184 -0.76 -2.96 5.40
CA GLU A 184 -0.48 -4.42 5.39
C GLU A 184 1.03 -4.68 5.24
N SER A 185 1.82 -4.24 6.21
CA SER A 185 3.28 -4.17 6.11
C SER A 185 3.96 -5.54 6.00
N ASP A 186 3.45 -6.59 6.66
CA ASP A 186 3.96 -7.95 6.62
C ASP A 186 3.89 -8.57 5.21
N ILE A 187 2.73 -8.50 4.57
CA ILE A 187 2.56 -9.02 3.20
C ILE A 187 3.12 -8.07 2.14
N SER A 188 3.24 -6.78 2.44
CA SER A 188 4.00 -5.84 1.60
C SER A 188 5.46 -6.27 1.49
N TRP A 189 6.10 -6.67 2.59
CA TRP A 189 7.46 -7.19 2.59
C TRP A 189 7.58 -8.45 1.72
N LEU A 190 6.66 -9.40 1.87
CA LEU A 190 6.66 -10.62 1.06
C LEU A 190 6.53 -10.31 -0.45
N ALA A 191 5.69 -9.36 -0.82
CA ALA A 191 5.54 -8.94 -2.21
C ALA A 191 6.81 -8.24 -2.73
N ALA A 192 7.45 -7.37 -1.91
CA ALA A 192 8.68 -6.69 -2.26
C ALA A 192 9.86 -7.66 -2.45
N GLU A 193 9.98 -8.66 -1.58
CA GLU A 193 10.99 -9.72 -1.70
C GLU A 193 10.85 -10.48 -3.04
N ARG A 194 9.61 -10.79 -3.44
CA ARG A 194 9.36 -11.42 -4.74
C ARG A 194 9.63 -10.51 -5.92
N ALA A 195 9.33 -9.22 -5.78
CA ALA A 195 9.67 -8.24 -6.82
C ALA A 195 11.18 -8.21 -7.05
N MET A 196 11.97 -8.21 -5.98
CA MET A 196 13.44 -8.24 -6.07
C MET A 196 13.94 -9.52 -6.74
N ARG A 197 13.47 -10.69 -6.30
CA ARG A 197 13.87 -11.97 -6.91
C ARG A 197 13.53 -12.05 -8.40
N ALA A 198 12.33 -11.59 -8.78
CA ALA A 198 11.94 -11.60 -10.18
C ALA A 198 12.76 -10.59 -11.00
N ALA A 199 13.12 -9.46 -10.39
CA ALA A 199 13.96 -8.45 -11.02
C ALA A 199 15.40 -8.94 -11.24
N ASP A 200 15.99 -9.66 -10.29
CA ASP A 200 17.30 -10.29 -10.45
C ASP A 200 17.34 -11.27 -11.64
N GLU A 201 16.22 -11.99 -11.88
CA GLU A 201 16.10 -12.92 -13.00
C GLU A 201 15.78 -12.27 -14.36
N SER A 202 15.43 -10.98 -14.36
CA SER A 202 15.05 -10.26 -15.59
C SER A 202 16.25 -9.75 -16.40
N ASP A 203 17.41 -9.67 -15.79
CA ASP A 203 18.62 -9.07 -16.38
C ASP A 203 18.44 -7.59 -16.86
N ASP A 204 17.40 -6.91 -16.36
CA ASP A 204 17.10 -5.51 -16.70
C ASP A 204 17.39 -4.59 -15.49
N PRO A 205 18.38 -3.67 -15.62
CA PRO A 205 18.76 -2.79 -14.52
C PRO A 205 17.64 -1.83 -14.08
N LEU A 206 16.75 -1.40 -14.97
CA LEU A 206 15.64 -0.52 -14.60
C LEU A 206 14.54 -1.29 -13.84
N VAL A 207 14.31 -2.56 -14.20
CA VAL A 207 13.40 -3.44 -13.47
C VAL A 207 13.91 -3.66 -12.03
N LEU A 208 15.23 -3.92 -11.87
CA LEU A 208 15.83 -4.13 -10.56
C LEU A 208 15.79 -2.84 -9.70
N ALA A 209 16.09 -1.70 -10.28
CA ALA A 209 15.98 -0.41 -9.60
C ALA A 209 14.54 -0.11 -9.16
N SER A 210 13.56 -0.40 -10.02
CA SER A 210 12.13 -0.28 -9.69
C SER A 210 11.73 -1.20 -8.54
N ALA A 211 12.20 -2.46 -8.54
CA ALA A 211 11.97 -3.39 -7.45
C ALA A 211 12.63 -2.94 -6.14
N ALA A 212 13.87 -2.43 -6.19
CA ALA A 212 14.57 -1.89 -5.03
C ALA A 212 13.83 -0.71 -4.38
N ARG A 213 13.21 0.16 -5.20
CA ARG A 213 12.31 1.22 -4.70
C ARG A 213 11.15 0.64 -3.89
N SER A 214 10.56 -0.48 -4.33
CA SER A 214 9.47 -1.14 -3.59
C SER A 214 9.99 -1.81 -2.32
N GLY A 215 11.17 -2.42 -2.35
CA GLY A 215 11.86 -2.98 -1.19
C GLY A 215 12.11 -1.94 -0.11
N THR A 216 12.69 -0.78 -0.49
CA THR A 216 12.89 0.35 0.41
C THR A 216 11.58 0.83 1.03
N HIS A 217 10.50 0.91 0.24
CA HIS A 217 9.18 1.30 0.75
C HIS A 217 8.61 0.28 1.74
N ALA A 218 8.76 -1.02 1.47
CA ALA A 218 8.31 -2.07 2.38
C ALA A 218 9.10 -2.07 3.69
N LEU A 219 10.41 -1.83 3.65
CA LEU A 219 11.26 -1.66 4.85
C LEU A 219 10.83 -0.45 5.68
N LEU A 220 10.56 0.68 5.03
CA LEU A 220 9.99 1.87 5.67
C LEU A 220 8.65 1.59 6.36
N ALA A 221 7.76 0.84 5.71
CA ALA A 221 6.46 0.47 6.27
C ALA A 221 6.57 -0.45 7.50
N ASN A 222 7.67 -1.21 7.59
CA ASN A 222 8.00 -2.09 8.70
C ASN A 222 8.88 -1.43 9.78
N GLY A 223 9.19 -0.13 9.69
CA GLY A 223 10.00 0.60 10.65
C GLY A 223 11.50 0.24 10.61
N ARG A 224 11.96 -0.45 9.56
CA ARG A 224 13.36 -0.86 9.37
C ARG A 224 14.12 0.23 8.58
N TYR A 225 14.38 1.34 9.25
CA TYR A 225 14.92 2.54 8.59
C TYR A 225 16.36 2.38 8.13
N ASP A 226 17.21 1.74 8.93
CA ASP A 226 18.61 1.48 8.58
C ASP A 226 18.72 0.58 7.35
N ASP A 227 17.95 -0.51 7.30
CA ASP A 227 17.92 -1.42 6.15
C ASP A 227 17.34 -0.73 4.90
N ALA A 228 16.36 0.15 5.07
CA ALA A 228 15.80 0.93 3.96
C ALA A 228 16.85 1.90 3.37
N LEU A 229 17.64 2.53 4.24
CA LEU A 229 18.73 3.41 3.83
C LEU A 229 19.86 2.64 3.14
N GLU A 230 20.24 1.48 3.69
CA GLU A 230 21.27 0.60 3.11
C GLU A 230 20.87 0.11 1.72
N LEU A 231 19.64 -0.42 1.59
CA LEU A 231 19.11 -0.90 0.31
C LEU A 231 19.05 0.23 -0.72
N GLY A 232 18.50 1.41 -0.34
CA GLY A 232 18.40 2.57 -1.21
C GLY A 232 19.79 3.03 -1.72
N ASN A 233 20.76 3.20 -0.82
CA ASN A 233 22.11 3.61 -1.18
C ASN A 233 22.83 2.58 -2.07
N THR A 234 22.62 1.29 -1.81
CA THR A 234 23.23 0.22 -2.59
C THR A 234 22.62 0.16 -3.99
N ALA A 235 21.30 0.24 -4.09
CA ALA A 235 20.58 0.25 -5.36
C ALA A 235 20.96 1.49 -6.22
N ALA A 236 21.05 2.66 -5.61
CA ALA A 236 21.43 3.88 -6.32
C ALA A 236 22.87 3.78 -6.90
N ARG A 237 23.85 3.35 -6.12
CA ARG A 237 25.22 3.15 -6.58
C ARG A 237 25.31 2.12 -7.70
N TRP A 238 24.58 1.01 -7.54
CA TRP A 238 24.57 -0.04 -8.54
C TRP A 238 23.92 0.44 -9.84
N LEU A 239 22.74 1.07 -9.80
CA LEU A 239 22.06 1.57 -11.01
C LEU A 239 22.93 2.58 -11.76
N SER A 240 23.56 3.53 -11.06
CA SER A 240 24.45 4.52 -11.67
C SER A 240 25.64 3.87 -12.42
N SER A 241 26.02 2.64 -12.09
CA SER A 241 27.07 1.90 -12.80
C SER A 241 26.57 1.10 -14.00
N GLN A 242 25.25 0.95 -14.16
CA GLN A 242 24.64 0.08 -15.20
C GLN A 242 24.02 0.86 -16.36
N VAL A 243 23.72 2.15 -16.18
CA VAL A 243 22.95 2.96 -17.13
C VAL A 243 23.71 4.19 -17.59
N ALA A 244 23.30 4.76 -18.73
CA ALA A 244 23.84 6.03 -19.19
C ALA A 244 23.42 7.18 -18.25
N GLU A 245 24.31 8.14 -18.01
CA GLU A 245 24.09 9.25 -17.08
C GLU A 245 22.85 10.08 -17.38
N ASN A 246 22.45 10.18 -18.66
CA ASN A 246 21.32 11.00 -19.10
C ASN A 246 20.08 10.17 -19.52
N ASP A 247 19.96 8.90 -19.10
CA ASP A 247 18.74 8.14 -19.35
C ASP A 247 17.60 8.66 -18.45
N PRO A 248 16.53 9.25 -19.02
CA PRO A 248 15.45 9.84 -18.23
C PRO A 248 14.74 8.84 -17.29
N ALA A 249 14.65 7.56 -17.70
CA ALA A 249 14.08 6.51 -16.86
C ALA A 249 14.99 6.19 -15.67
N ALA A 250 16.31 6.14 -15.92
CA ALA A 250 17.31 5.94 -14.87
C ALA A 250 17.35 7.13 -13.89
N LEU A 251 17.36 8.37 -14.39
CA LEU A 251 17.28 9.58 -13.56
C LEU A 251 16.07 9.56 -12.65
N SER A 252 14.90 9.20 -13.21
CA SER A 252 13.65 9.12 -12.45
C SER A 252 13.68 8.05 -11.35
N LEU A 253 14.25 6.89 -11.63
CA LEU A 253 14.39 5.80 -10.65
C LEU A 253 15.41 6.14 -9.57
N LEU A 254 16.59 6.68 -9.96
CA LEU A 254 17.62 7.13 -9.02
C LEU A 254 17.08 8.20 -8.07
N GLY A 255 16.44 9.22 -8.63
CA GLY A 255 15.83 10.28 -7.83
C GLY A 255 14.83 9.73 -6.82
N MET A 256 13.92 8.84 -7.24
CA MET A 256 12.97 8.23 -6.32
C MET A 256 13.60 7.32 -5.26
N ILE A 257 14.69 6.64 -5.57
CA ILE A 257 15.45 5.85 -4.59
C ILE A 257 16.05 6.80 -3.55
N HIS A 258 16.69 7.90 -3.95
CA HIS A 258 17.22 8.90 -3.03
C HIS A 258 16.12 9.54 -2.17
N LEU A 259 14.97 9.87 -2.74
CA LEU A 259 13.85 10.43 -1.99
C LEU A 259 13.31 9.44 -0.92
N ARG A 260 13.26 8.14 -1.24
CA ARG A 260 12.85 7.11 -0.25
C ARG A 260 13.90 6.91 0.84
N ALA A 261 15.18 6.94 0.48
CA ALA A 261 16.28 6.88 1.43
C ALA A 261 16.31 8.13 2.34
N ALA A 262 16.01 9.32 1.80
CA ALA A 262 15.87 10.54 2.60
C ALA A 262 14.76 10.44 3.66
N VAL A 263 13.61 9.85 3.31
CA VAL A 263 12.54 9.57 4.29
C VAL A 263 13.01 8.58 5.35
N ALA A 264 13.81 7.57 5.00
CA ALA A 264 14.38 6.63 5.96
C ALA A 264 15.31 7.34 6.96
N ALA A 265 16.24 8.14 6.45
CA ALA A 265 17.16 8.94 7.27
C ALA A 265 16.41 9.92 8.20
N ALA A 266 15.37 10.59 7.69
CA ALA A 266 14.55 11.50 8.49
C ALA A 266 13.84 10.78 9.64
N ARG A 267 13.27 9.61 9.40
CA ARG A 267 12.62 8.82 10.47
C ARG A 267 13.60 8.23 11.47
N HIS A 268 14.84 8.04 11.05
CA HIS A 268 15.95 7.71 11.94
C HIS A 268 16.55 8.96 12.64
N GLN A 269 15.96 10.15 12.42
CA GLN A 269 16.42 11.44 12.97
C GLN A 269 17.83 11.86 12.49
N ASP A 270 18.30 11.34 11.34
CA ASP A 270 19.55 11.72 10.71
C ASP A 270 19.32 12.84 9.67
N ARG A 271 19.22 14.08 10.15
CA ARG A 271 19.01 15.27 9.32
C ARG A 271 20.10 15.47 8.26
N PRO A 272 21.41 15.37 8.58
CA PRO A 272 22.45 15.56 7.57
C PRO A 272 22.33 14.60 6.39
N THR A 273 22.12 13.31 6.65
CA THR A 273 21.93 12.30 5.59
C THR A 273 20.66 12.56 4.80
N ALA A 274 19.54 12.88 5.48
CA ALA A 274 18.28 13.19 4.81
C ALA A 274 18.41 14.37 3.85
N THR A 275 19.04 15.47 4.30
CA THR A 275 19.29 16.65 3.47
C THR A 275 20.16 16.33 2.26
N GLY A 276 21.29 15.67 2.46
CA GLY A 276 22.20 15.32 1.34
C GLY A 276 21.53 14.42 0.29
N LEU A 277 20.63 13.51 0.70
CA LEU A 277 19.86 12.68 -0.24
C LEU A 277 18.78 13.47 -0.98
N LEU A 278 18.15 14.47 -0.34
CA LEU A 278 17.23 15.39 -1.02
C LEU A 278 17.95 16.27 -2.04
N ASP A 279 19.13 16.82 -1.68
CA ASP A 279 19.92 17.65 -2.57
C ASP A 279 20.39 16.85 -3.80
N ARG A 280 20.76 15.58 -3.59
CA ARG A 280 21.08 14.68 -4.71
C ARG A 280 19.87 14.37 -5.60
N ALA A 281 18.68 14.22 -5.03
CA ALA A 281 17.46 14.05 -5.81
C ALA A 281 17.10 15.34 -6.58
N GLU A 282 17.39 16.52 -6.03
CA GLU A 282 17.18 17.80 -6.67
C GLU A 282 18.07 17.96 -7.91
N GLU A 283 19.37 17.65 -7.80
CA GLU A 283 20.29 17.62 -8.95
C GLU A 283 19.74 16.73 -10.10
N LEU A 284 19.27 15.52 -9.78
CA LEU A 284 18.70 14.61 -10.77
C LEU A 284 17.37 15.12 -11.38
N ALA A 285 16.58 15.88 -10.62
CA ALA A 285 15.37 16.50 -11.12
C ALA A 285 15.65 17.70 -12.02
N ASP A 286 16.72 18.45 -11.74
CA ASP A 286 17.22 19.55 -12.60
C ASP A 286 17.76 18.99 -13.92
N ASP A 287 18.49 17.88 -13.90
CA ASP A 287 18.97 17.17 -15.09
C ASP A 287 17.80 16.65 -15.94
N LEU A 288 16.72 16.19 -15.32
CA LEU A 288 15.49 15.76 -16.01
C LEU A 288 14.69 16.94 -16.59
N GLY A 289 14.72 18.10 -15.92
CA GLY A 289 14.18 19.38 -16.38
C GLY A 289 12.68 19.58 -16.21
N SER A 290 11.90 18.52 -15.91
CA SER A 290 10.43 18.57 -15.76
C SER A 290 9.91 17.45 -14.86
N ASP A 291 8.64 17.58 -14.44
CA ASP A 291 7.95 16.48 -13.78
C ASP A 291 7.57 15.40 -14.79
N GLU A 292 8.14 14.23 -14.64
CA GLU A 292 7.97 13.11 -15.56
C GLU A 292 7.45 11.86 -14.85
N ASN A 293 6.87 10.93 -15.62
CA ASN A 293 6.27 9.74 -15.03
C ASN A 293 6.90 8.42 -15.52
N TYR A 294 8.17 8.43 -15.85
CA TYR A 294 8.90 7.19 -16.16
C TYR A 294 8.79 6.20 -15.00
N TRP A 295 8.50 4.96 -15.31
CA TRP A 295 8.39 3.88 -14.31
C TRP A 295 7.40 4.16 -13.17
N GLN A 296 6.35 4.91 -13.43
CA GLN A 296 5.34 5.33 -12.45
C GLN A 296 5.97 6.00 -11.21
N THR A 297 7.01 6.79 -11.44
CA THR A 297 7.72 7.53 -10.39
C THR A 297 7.05 8.85 -10.04
N GLY A 298 6.45 9.51 -11.04
CA GLY A 298 6.05 10.91 -10.92
C GLY A 298 7.22 11.79 -10.46
N PHE A 299 8.45 11.49 -10.92
CA PHE A 299 9.65 12.16 -10.46
C PHE A 299 9.90 13.46 -11.21
N GLY A 300 10.40 14.45 -10.50
CA GLY A 300 10.77 15.77 -11.00
C GLY A 300 10.78 16.80 -9.87
N PRO A 301 10.96 18.10 -10.18
CA PRO A 301 11.11 19.16 -9.18
C PRO A 301 9.95 19.22 -8.17
N THR A 302 8.72 19.06 -8.62
CA THR A 302 7.55 19.05 -7.70
C THR A 302 7.64 17.90 -6.72
N ASN A 303 7.95 16.67 -7.16
CA ASN A 303 8.01 15.52 -6.27
C ASN A 303 9.19 15.60 -5.27
N VAL A 304 10.30 16.21 -5.65
CA VAL A 304 11.40 16.53 -4.73
C VAL A 304 10.91 17.47 -3.64
N LEU A 305 10.21 18.54 -3.98
CA LEU A 305 9.62 19.46 -3.00
C LEU A 305 8.64 18.75 -2.06
N LEU A 306 7.75 17.88 -2.59
CA LEU A 306 6.82 17.11 -1.78
C LEU A 306 7.52 16.19 -0.78
N HIS A 307 8.62 15.56 -1.19
CA HIS A 307 9.42 14.74 -0.28
C HIS A 307 10.20 15.58 0.73
N ARG A 308 10.71 16.75 0.33
CA ARG A 308 11.35 17.70 1.26
C ARG A 308 10.38 18.09 2.37
N LEU A 309 9.14 18.44 2.03
CA LEU A 309 8.09 18.74 3.03
C LEU A 309 7.80 17.54 3.96
N SER A 310 7.72 16.33 3.40
CA SER A 310 7.49 15.12 4.20
C SER A 310 8.67 14.80 5.13
N VAL A 311 9.91 14.97 4.65
CA VAL A 311 11.15 14.80 5.42
C VAL A 311 11.23 15.82 6.55
N GLU A 312 10.97 17.10 6.26
CA GLU A 312 10.97 18.16 7.28
C GLU A 312 9.89 17.91 8.36
N LEU A 313 8.72 17.36 7.96
CA LEU A 313 7.68 16.96 8.93
C LEU A 313 8.14 15.78 9.80
N ASP A 314 8.83 14.79 9.24
CA ASP A 314 9.34 13.63 9.99
C ASP A 314 10.57 14.04 10.86
N LEU A 315 11.21 15.19 10.60
CA LEU A 315 12.27 15.84 11.40
C LEU A 315 11.76 16.93 12.36
N ASP A 316 10.44 16.96 12.62
CA ASP A 316 9.75 17.89 13.52
C ASP A 316 9.83 19.38 13.13
N ASN A 317 10.23 19.71 11.90
CA ASN A 317 10.25 21.08 11.37
C ASN A 317 8.86 21.49 10.81
N VAL A 318 7.86 21.46 11.68
CA VAL A 318 6.46 21.68 11.33
C VAL A 318 6.24 23.09 10.74
N SER A 319 6.93 24.12 11.26
CA SER A 319 6.80 25.49 10.78
C SER A 319 7.16 25.63 9.31
N TYR A 320 8.23 25.00 8.87
CA TYR A 320 8.64 24.96 7.46
C TYR A 320 7.54 24.37 6.58
N VAL A 321 6.94 23.26 7.01
CA VAL A 321 5.88 22.58 6.25
C VAL A 321 4.62 23.45 6.14
N VAL A 322 4.23 24.14 7.22
CA VAL A 322 3.07 25.04 7.21
C VAL A 322 3.30 26.25 6.30
N GLU A 323 4.51 26.78 6.27
CA GLU A 323 4.87 27.93 5.42
C GLU A 323 4.94 27.57 3.94
N HIS A 324 5.54 26.43 3.59
CA HIS A 324 5.84 26.04 2.22
C HIS A 324 4.91 24.97 1.64
N GLY A 325 4.03 24.38 2.45
CA GLY A 325 3.20 23.22 2.04
C GLY A 325 2.00 23.57 1.15
N ARG A 326 1.65 24.85 0.99
CA ARG A 326 0.54 25.27 0.11
C ARG A 326 1.02 25.38 -1.34
N ILE A 327 1.12 24.25 -2.02
CA ILE A 327 1.60 24.17 -3.41
C ILE A 327 0.52 23.57 -4.32
N ASN A 328 0.58 23.90 -5.62
CA ASN A 328 -0.28 23.27 -6.61
C ASN A 328 0.28 21.89 -6.98
N VAL A 329 -0.53 20.86 -6.78
CA VAL A 329 -0.20 19.46 -7.06
C VAL A 329 -1.18 18.80 -8.04
N ASP A 330 -1.99 19.59 -8.75
CA ASP A 330 -3.08 19.08 -9.60
C ASP A 330 -2.56 18.32 -10.83
N HIS A 331 -1.33 18.62 -11.26
CA HIS A 331 -0.63 17.92 -12.35
C HIS A 331 0.05 16.62 -11.92
N MET A 332 0.21 16.41 -10.61
CA MET A 332 0.83 15.20 -10.06
C MET A 332 -0.15 14.01 -10.06
N PRO A 333 0.34 12.76 -10.05
CA PRO A 333 -0.50 11.61 -9.82
C PRO A 333 -1.38 11.79 -8.57
N GLN A 334 -2.66 11.44 -8.66
CA GLN A 334 -3.62 11.67 -7.57
C GLN A 334 -3.19 11.01 -6.26
N GLU A 335 -2.59 9.82 -6.33
CA GLU A 335 -1.99 9.16 -5.16
C GLU A 335 -0.97 10.08 -4.46
N ARG A 336 -0.14 10.78 -5.24
CA ARG A 336 0.90 11.67 -4.71
C ARG A 336 0.30 12.95 -4.11
N SER A 337 -0.64 13.57 -4.83
CA SER A 337 -1.38 14.74 -4.35
C SER A 337 -2.10 14.48 -3.03
N VAL A 338 -2.78 13.34 -2.92
CA VAL A 338 -3.48 12.94 -1.68
C VAL A 338 -2.49 12.69 -0.54
N SER A 339 -1.36 12.02 -0.81
CA SER A 339 -0.33 11.79 0.21
C SER A 339 0.22 13.11 0.77
N HIS A 340 0.47 14.10 -0.10
CA HIS A 340 0.89 15.44 0.32
C HIS A 340 -0.18 16.14 1.18
N ARG A 341 -1.44 16.13 0.76
CA ARG A 341 -2.54 16.74 1.55
C ARG A 341 -2.67 16.12 2.93
N ILE A 342 -2.42 14.82 3.07
CA ILE A 342 -2.39 14.15 4.38
C ILE A 342 -1.25 14.68 5.24
N ASP A 343 -0.03 14.77 4.71
CA ASP A 343 1.13 15.29 5.45
C ASP A 343 0.93 16.78 5.80
N TYR A 344 0.40 17.60 4.89
CA TYR A 344 0.11 19.01 5.13
C TYR A 344 -0.99 19.20 6.19
N SER A 345 -2.06 18.40 6.13
CA SER A 345 -3.09 18.38 7.17
C SER A 345 -2.54 18.07 8.56
N ARG A 346 -1.61 17.09 8.64
CA ARG A 346 -0.93 16.78 9.91
C ARG A 346 -0.14 17.98 10.43
N ALA A 347 0.62 18.66 9.57
CA ALA A 347 1.38 19.85 9.95
C ALA A 347 0.45 20.98 10.45
N LEU A 348 -0.64 21.24 9.76
CA LEU A 348 -1.65 22.23 10.17
C LEU A 348 -2.29 21.89 11.53
N SER A 349 -2.60 20.61 11.76
CA SER A 349 -3.14 20.14 13.05
C SER A 349 -2.15 20.36 14.21
N LEU A 350 -0.86 20.10 13.98
CA LEU A 350 0.19 20.28 14.98
C LEU A 350 0.39 21.73 15.41
N VAL A 351 0.08 22.72 14.54
CA VAL A 351 0.13 24.15 14.88
C VAL A 351 -1.23 24.73 15.31
N GLY A 352 -2.22 23.87 15.56
CA GLY A 352 -3.54 24.29 16.04
C GLY A 352 -4.49 24.87 14.95
N LYS A 353 -4.14 24.74 13.67
CA LYS A 353 -4.98 25.15 12.53
C LYS A 353 -5.97 24.02 12.15
N GLY A 354 -6.79 23.60 13.11
CA GLY A 354 -7.66 22.44 12.98
C GLY A 354 -8.66 22.52 11.81
N ASP A 355 -9.20 23.69 11.54
CA ASP A 355 -10.16 23.91 10.46
C ASP A 355 -9.52 23.74 9.07
N GLU A 356 -8.33 24.29 8.88
CA GLU A 356 -7.57 24.13 7.63
C GLU A 356 -7.13 22.65 7.47
N ALA A 357 -6.67 22.02 8.55
CA ALA A 357 -6.29 20.61 8.57
C ALA A 357 -7.45 19.70 8.13
N PHE A 358 -8.65 19.93 8.67
CA PHE A 358 -9.83 19.14 8.32
C PHE A 358 -10.28 19.36 6.87
N ALA A 359 -10.20 20.60 6.37
CA ALA A 359 -10.52 20.91 4.98
C ALA A 359 -9.60 20.16 3.98
N GLU A 360 -8.31 20.07 4.29
CA GLU A 360 -7.36 19.27 3.49
C GLU A 360 -7.70 17.77 3.52
N LEU A 361 -8.05 17.21 4.68
CA LEU A 361 -8.49 15.81 4.79
C LEU A 361 -9.79 15.56 4.01
N CYS A 362 -10.75 16.46 4.05
CA CYS A 362 -11.99 16.36 3.27
C CYS A 362 -11.71 16.37 1.76
N THR A 363 -10.78 17.19 1.32
CA THR A 363 -10.37 17.25 -0.10
C THR A 363 -9.64 15.97 -0.49
N ALA A 364 -8.73 15.49 0.34
CA ALA A 364 -8.02 14.23 0.15
C ALA A 364 -8.99 13.02 0.08
N GLU A 365 -10.00 12.94 0.99
CA GLU A 365 -10.98 11.86 1.02
C GLU A 365 -11.86 11.84 -0.24
N ARG A 366 -12.25 13.01 -0.75
CA ARG A 366 -13.01 13.09 -2.00
C ARG A 366 -12.23 12.59 -3.22
N THR A 367 -10.92 12.80 -3.22
CA THR A 367 -10.04 12.39 -4.31
C THR A 367 -9.71 10.90 -4.25
N SER A 368 -9.36 10.39 -3.08
CA SER A 368 -9.04 8.95 -2.88
C SER A 368 -9.47 8.49 -1.48
N PRO A 369 -10.72 8.04 -1.34
CA PRO A 369 -11.28 7.60 -0.05
C PRO A 369 -10.43 6.53 0.65
N GLN A 370 -9.94 5.54 -0.09
CA GLN A 370 -9.19 4.42 0.47
C GLN A 370 -7.83 4.82 1.03
N LEU A 371 -7.12 5.72 0.34
CA LEU A 371 -5.85 6.25 0.82
C LEU A 371 -6.01 7.00 2.15
N VAL A 372 -7.12 7.73 2.32
CA VAL A 372 -7.38 8.50 3.53
C VAL A 372 -7.87 7.59 4.66
N ARG A 373 -8.88 6.77 4.40
CA ARG A 373 -9.55 5.95 5.42
C ARG A 373 -8.64 4.88 6.03
N ASN A 374 -7.69 4.36 5.26
CA ASN A 374 -6.77 3.33 5.73
C ASN A 374 -5.43 3.86 6.24
N ASN A 375 -5.16 5.17 6.12
CA ASN A 375 -3.90 5.77 6.51
C ASN A 375 -3.78 5.93 8.04
N PRO A 376 -2.77 5.34 8.69
CA PRO A 376 -2.57 5.49 10.13
C PRO A 376 -2.36 6.94 10.58
N ARG A 377 -1.65 7.76 9.79
CA ARG A 377 -1.40 9.17 10.10
C ARG A 377 -2.69 9.99 10.11
N VAL A 378 -3.63 9.68 9.19
CA VAL A 378 -4.96 10.32 9.18
C VAL A 378 -5.72 10.00 10.47
N ARG A 379 -5.66 8.76 10.95
CA ARG A 379 -6.30 8.38 12.23
C ARG A 379 -5.74 9.18 13.41
N GLU A 380 -4.43 9.36 13.45
CA GLU A 380 -3.77 10.18 14.48
C GLU A 380 -4.21 11.63 14.39
N THR A 381 -4.14 12.25 13.20
CA THR A 381 -4.57 13.63 12.97
C THR A 381 -6.03 13.85 13.36
N LEU A 382 -6.94 12.93 13.00
CA LEU A 382 -8.36 13.03 13.37
C LEU A 382 -8.57 12.93 14.89
N ARG A 383 -7.83 12.06 15.58
CA ARG A 383 -7.87 11.99 17.06
C ARG A 383 -7.42 13.30 17.70
N ASP A 384 -6.40 13.93 17.15
CA ASP A 384 -5.91 15.21 17.66
C ASP A 384 -6.87 16.35 17.36
N LEU A 385 -7.47 16.38 16.19
CA LEU A 385 -8.54 17.34 15.86
C LEU A 385 -9.76 17.22 16.79
N ILE A 386 -10.15 15.99 17.15
CA ILE A 386 -11.23 15.76 18.11
C ILE A 386 -10.86 16.31 19.49
N LYS A 387 -9.63 16.06 19.97
CA LYS A 387 -9.16 16.57 21.26
C LYS A 387 -9.08 18.10 21.33
N GLN A 388 -8.72 18.73 20.20
CA GLN A 388 -8.63 20.19 20.08
C GLN A 388 -10.00 20.88 19.91
N SER A 389 -11.04 20.13 19.52
CA SER A 389 -12.39 20.68 19.34
C SER A 389 -13.06 21.00 20.67
N PRO A 390 -13.61 22.21 20.88
CA PRO A 390 -14.35 22.52 22.10
C PRO A 390 -15.59 21.62 22.24
N VAL A 391 -15.91 21.25 23.47
CA VAL A 391 -17.02 20.33 23.84
C VAL A 391 -18.40 20.85 23.44
N THR A 392 -18.52 22.10 22.99
CA THR A 392 -19.76 22.69 22.46
C THR A 392 -20.03 22.18 21.05
N ALA A 393 -21.09 21.39 20.91
CA ALA A 393 -21.54 20.79 19.66
C ALA A 393 -21.74 21.82 18.52
N SER A 394 -20.67 22.11 17.76
CA SER A 394 -20.79 22.73 16.46
C SER A 394 -21.01 21.64 15.40
N SER A 395 -21.70 21.99 14.29
CA SER A 395 -21.88 21.08 13.14
C SER A 395 -20.54 20.48 12.67
N ARG A 396 -19.47 21.27 12.75
CA ARG A 396 -18.10 20.89 12.34
C ARG A 396 -17.48 19.81 13.24
N SER A 397 -17.67 19.86 14.57
CA SER A 397 -17.24 18.80 15.48
C SER A 397 -17.92 17.47 15.14
N SER A 398 -19.18 17.51 14.67
CA SER A 398 -19.90 16.35 14.19
C SER A 398 -19.30 15.77 12.89
N GLU A 399 -18.89 16.63 11.94
CA GLU A 399 -18.28 16.21 10.67
C GLU A 399 -16.92 15.57 10.87
N VAL A 400 -16.04 16.13 11.73
CA VAL A 400 -14.76 15.54 12.12
C VAL A 400 -14.99 14.17 12.75
N PHE A 401 -15.98 14.05 13.64
CA PHE A 401 -16.29 12.77 14.29
C PHE A 401 -16.80 11.73 13.30
N VAL A 402 -17.67 12.10 12.36
CA VAL A 402 -18.17 11.21 11.30
C VAL A 402 -17.02 10.74 10.41
N MET A 403 -16.09 11.64 10.03
CA MET A 403 -14.90 11.24 9.29
C MET A 403 -13.99 10.33 10.11
N ALA A 404 -13.83 10.61 11.40
CA ALA A 404 -13.03 9.78 12.30
C ALA A 404 -13.61 8.36 12.47
N GLN A 405 -14.93 8.22 12.47
CA GLN A 405 -15.57 6.90 12.41
C GLN A 405 -15.28 6.20 11.10
N ARG A 406 -15.43 6.87 9.93
CA ARG A 406 -15.10 6.28 8.62
C ARG A 406 -13.64 5.84 8.54
N CYS A 407 -12.72 6.62 9.12
CA CYS A 407 -11.28 6.31 9.18
C CYS A 407 -10.89 5.38 10.35
N ARG A 408 -11.84 4.93 11.19
CA ARG A 408 -11.60 4.11 12.39
C ARG A 408 -10.62 4.75 13.37
N ALA A 409 -10.64 6.05 13.45
CA ALA A 409 -9.87 6.81 14.43
C ALA A 409 -10.53 6.77 15.81
N VAL A 410 -11.86 6.61 15.86
CA VAL A 410 -12.70 6.45 17.06
C VAL A 410 -13.65 5.28 16.89
N GLN A 411 -14.09 4.71 18.02
CA GLN A 411 -15.10 3.63 18.06
C GLN A 411 -16.51 4.18 18.05
#